data_73ed0b6bf6feefe4b87ad42bbed788ab
#
_entry.id   73ed0b6bf6feefe4b87ad42bbed788ab
#
_cell.length_a   1.000
_cell.length_b   1.000
_cell.length_c   1.000
_cell.angle_alpha   90.00
_cell.angle_beta   90.00
_cell.angle_gamma   90.00
#
_symmetry.space_group_name_H-M   'P 1'
#
loop_
_entity.id
_entity.type
_entity.pdbx_description
1 polymer ?
#
loop_
_entity_poly.entity_id
_entity_poly.type
_entity_poly.pdbx_seq_one_letter_code
_entity_poly.pdbx_strand_id
1 'polypeptide(L)'
;IFLTSYEEFQLIKEAMTYEAVDYLIMLELSADSLADAVKKAKNRLENLQAVVKAKDPGRPLLQSYYDKFILRLLHNLFDTEEQFHLQAKDLKLTFTDACYCAALFEIREESHGSMDHAKLMNLCSSTYSMARDILNKHVPCYAISLDMKHFAVIFHVQKPEDLSGAQLQSAVKNAVEMVHNYFNVTVLAGIGSPVEQPLKICESYQDARQAFGRTK
;
A
#
# COMPACT_ATOMS: atom_id res chain seq x y z
N ILE A 1 -8.64 -24.78 -1.91
CA ILE A 1 -9.14 -26.18 -1.89
C ILE A 1 -7.93 -27.08 -1.74
N PHE A 2 -7.97 -28.01 -0.79
CA PHE A 2 -6.96 -29.06 -0.62
C PHE A 2 -7.50 -30.38 -1.20
N LEU A 3 -6.65 -31.12 -1.88
CA LEU A 3 -6.95 -32.45 -2.40
C LEU A 3 -5.92 -33.43 -1.82
N THR A 4 -6.36 -34.49 -1.17
CA THR A 4 -5.50 -35.48 -0.54
C THR A 4 -5.96 -36.90 -0.80
N SER A 5 -5.04 -37.86 -0.74
CA SER A 5 -5.35 -39.30 -0.83
C SER A 5 -5.70 -39.92 0.52
N TYR A 6 -5.50 -39.18 1.61
CA TYR A 6 -5.65 -39.66 2.98
C TYR A 6 -6.70 -38.89 3.76
N GLU A 7 -7.53 -39.64 4.51
CA GLU A 7 -8.48 -39.08 5.45
C GLU A 7 -7.83 -38.97 6.83
N GLU A 8 -6.96 -37.93 6.98
CA GLU A 8 -6.32 -37.65 8.26
C GLU A 8 -6.90 -36.37 8.87
N PHE A 9 -7.49 -36.51 10.07
CA PHE A 9 -8.08 -35.39 10.80
C PHE A 9 -7.08 -34.24 11.06
N GLN A 10 -5.82 -34.57 11.24
CA GLN A 10 -4.73 -33.60 11.41
C GLN A 10 -4.54 -32.71 10.17
N LEU A 11 -4.58 -33.30 8.96
CA LEU A 11 -4.45 -32.56 7.71
C LEU A 11 -5.64 -31.66 7.44
N ILE A 12 -6.85 -32.10 7.82
CA ILE A 12 -8.07 -31.29 7.74
C ILE A 12 -7.92 -30.05 8.64
N LYS A 13 -7.48 -30.25 9.89
CA LYS A 13 -7.29 -29.18 10.86
C LYS A 13 -6.21 -28.20 10.41
N GLU A 14 -5.13 -28.69 9.84
CA GLU A 14 -4.05 -27.86 9.31
C GLU A 14 -4.51 -27.07 8.06
N ALA A 15 -5.24 -27.70 7.14
CA ALA A 15 -5.84 -27.02 6.00
C ALA A 15 -6.79 -25.87 6.41
N MET A 16 -7.55 -26.08 7.49
CA MET A 16 -8.44 -25.04 8.03
C MET A 16 -7.67 -23.89 8.66
N THR A 17 -6.48 -24.12 9.27
CA THR A 17 -5.60 -23.03 9.76
C THR A 17 -5.06 -22.18 8.64
N TYR A 18 -4.92 -22.74 7.43
CA TYR A 18 -4.56 -21.97 6.22
C TYR A 18 -5.77 -21.39 5.48
N GLU A 19 -6.92 -21.27 6.15
CA GLU A 19 -8.17 -20.75 5.59
C GLU A 19 -8.62 -21.47 4.31
N ALA A 20 -8.42 -22.79 4.24
CA ALA A 20 -8.91 -23.59 3.13
C ALA A 20 -10.43 -23.43 2.97
N VAL A 21 -10.89 -23.21 1.74
CA VAL A 21 -12.31 -23.06 1.44
C VAL A 21 -13.01 -24.41 1.47
N ASP A 22 -12.30 -25.47 1.06
CA ASP A 22 -12.81 -26.84 1.07
C ASP A 22 -11.66 -27.85 1.08
N TYR A 23 -11.99 -29.09 1.48
CA TYR A 23 -11.08 -30.22 1.57
C TYR A 23 -11.71 -31.41 0.85
N LEU A 24 -11.00 -32.00 -0.09
CA LEU A 24 -11.48 -33.11 -0.90
C LEU A 24 -10.59 -34.33 -0.73
N ILE A 25 -11.21 -35.50 -0.54
CA ILE A 25 -10.52 -36.78 -0.48
C ILE A 25 -10.56 -37.42 -1.86
N MET A 26 -9.40 -37.80 -2.40
CA MET A 26 -9.26 -38.29 -3.77
C MET A 26 -10.09 -39.58 -4.03
N LEU A 27 -10.24 -40.43 -3.01
CA LEU A 27 -11.02 -41.67 -3.10
C LEU A 27 -12.54 -41.43 -3.19
N GLU A 28 -13.03 -40.29 -2.70
CA GLU A 28 -14.44 -39.91 -2.71
C GLU A 28 -14.74 -38.80 -3.72
N LEU A 29 -13.74 -38.46 -4.55
CA LEU A 29 -13.87 -37.38 -5.51
C LEU A 29 -14.87 -37.74 -6.61
N SER A 30 -15.95 -36.97 -6.68
CA SER A 30 -16.91 -37.01 -7.77
C SER A 30 -16.90 -35.68 -8.55
N ALA A 31 -17.45 -35.70 -9.76
CA ALA A 31 -17.60 -34.49 -10.55
C ALA A 31 -18.44 -33.44 -9.82
N ASP A 32 -19.47 -33.86 -9.08
CA ASP A 32 -20.36 -32.99 -8.33
C ASP A 32 -19.66 -32.40 -7.10
N SER A 33 -18.91 -33.20 -6.31
CA SER A 33 -18.16 -32.72 -5.16
C SER A 33 -17.07 -31.70 -5.55
N LEU A 34 -16.40 -31.94 -6.67
CA LEU A 34 -15.42 -31.01 -7.21
C LEU A 34 -16.08 -29.70 -7.68
N ALA A 35 -17.20 -29.80 -8.41
CA ALA A 35 -17.95 -28.64 -8.87
C ALA A 35 -18.46 -27.78 -7.70
N ASP A 36 -18.96 -28.41 -6.64
CA ASP A 36 -19.40 -27.71 -5.44
C ASP A 36 -18.25 -27.02 -4.69
N ALA A 37 -17.10 -27.68 -4.56
CA ALA A 37 -15.92 -27.07 -3.94
C ALA A 37 -15.42 -25.85 -4.74
N VAL A 38 -15.37 -25.97 -6.07
CA VAL A 38 -15.01 -24.85 -6.96
C VAL A 38 -16.03 -23.72 -6.85
N LYS A 39 -17.33 -24.02 -6.80
CA LYS A 39 -18.40 -23.03 -6.62
C LYS A 39 -18.28 -22.29 -5.27
N LYS A 40 -18.00 -23.01 -4.17
CA LYS A 40 -17.74 -22.41 -2.87
C LYS A 40 -16.53 -21.48 -2.91
N ALA A 41 -15.42 -21.91 -3.53
CA ALA A 41 -14.22 -21.09 -3.68
C ALA A 41 -14.48 -19.83 -4.51
N LYS A 42 -15.23 -19.97 -5.61
CA LYS A 42 -15.65 -18.84 -6.45
C LYS A 42 -16.51 -17.86 -5.69
N ASN A 43 -17.53 -18.32 -4.96
CA ASN A 43 -18.39 -17.47 -4.14
C ASN A 43 -17.60 -16.75 -3.04
N ARG A 44 -16.64 -17.43 -2.39
CA ARG A 44 -15.78 -16.78 -1.38
C ARG A 44 -14.88 -15.71 -2.01
N LEU A 45 -14.31 -15.98 -3.18
CA LEU A 45 -13.53 -15.01 -3.94
C LEU A 45 -14.39 -13.82 -4.37
N GLU A 46 -15.61 -14.07 -4.86
CA GLU A 46 -16.56 -13.02 -5.24
C GLU A 46 -17.00 -12.20 -4.04
N ASN A 47 -17.22 -12.82 -2.88
CA ASN A 47 -17.53 -12.11 -1.63
C ASN A 47 -16.35 -11.27 -1.13
N LEU A 48 -15.13 -11.78 -1.18
CA LEU A 48 -13.93 -11.00 -0.87
C LEU A 48 -13.75 -9.84 -1.86
N GLN A 49 -14.00 -10.08 -3.16
CA GLN A 49 -13.98 -9.06 -4.17
C GLN A 49 -15.17 -8.09 -4.05
N ALA A 50 -16.34 -8.54 -3.58
CA ALA A 50 -17.51 -7.68 -3.36
C ALA A 50 -17.29 -6.73 -2.17
N VAL A 51 -16.62 -7.16 -1.11
CA VAL A 51 -16.20 -6.27 0.00
C VAL A 51 -15.20 -5.22 -0.50
N VAL A 52 -14.33 -5.58 -1.45
CA VAL A 52 -13.42 -4.65 -2.12
C VAL A 52 -14.15 -3.81 -3.19
N LYS A 53 -15.14 -4.40 -3.88
CA LYS A 53 -15.93 -3.75 -4.95
C LYS A 53 -17.10 -2.89 -4.46
N ALA A 54 -17.54 -3.06 -3.21
CA ALA A 54 -18.68 -2.32 -2.64
C ALA A 54 -18.43 -0.80 -2.55
N LYS A 55 -17.25 -0.32 -2.92
CA LYS A 55 -16.90 1.10 -2.97
C LYS A 55 -16.77 1.68 -4.38
N ASP A 56 -16.52 0.90 -5.45
CA ASP A 56 -16.52 1.37 -6.85
C ASP A 56 -16.02 0.23 -7.79
N PRO A 57 -16.78 -0.25 -8.81
CA PRO A 57 -16.35 -1.39 -9.65
C PRO A 57 -15.12 -1.14 -10.54
N GLY A 58 -14.74 0.11 -10.75
CA GLY A 58 -13.51 0.50 -11.49
C GLY A 58 -12.28 0.71 -10.61
N ARG A 59 -12.46 0.80 -9.29
CA ARG A 59 -11.42 1.22 -8.36
C ARG A 59 -10.17 0.32 -8.28
N PRO A 60 -10.26 -1.02 -8.33
CA PRO A 60 -9.05 -1.84 -8.29
C PRO A 60 -8.15 -1.69 -9.51
N LEU A 61 -8.73 -1.50 -10.70
CA LEU A 61 -7.96 -1.28 -11.93
C LEU A 61 -7.34 0.12 -11.95
N LEU A 62 -8.13 1.14 -11.63
CA LEU A 62 -7.64 2.53 -11.51
C LEU A 62 -6.55 2.64 -10.45
N GLN A 63 -6.72 2.00 -9.28
CA GLN A 63 -5.70 1.97 -8.24
C GLN A 63 -4.42 1.31 -8.73
N SER A 64 -4.50 0.19 -9.46
CA SER A 64 -3.32 -0.48 -10.04
C SER A 64 -2.60 0.40 -11.06
N TYR A 65 -3.32 1.17 -11.89
CA TYR A 65 -2.70 2.12 -12.82
C TYR A 65 -2.11 3.32 -12.10
N TYR A 66 -2.78 3.83 -11.07
CA TYR A 66 -2.26 4.88 -10.20
C TYR A 66 -0.95 4.44 -9.53
N ASP A 67 -0.92 3.26 -8.91
CA ASP A 67 0.27 2.75 -8.25
C ASP A 67 1.45 2.60 -9.23
N LYS A 68 1.19 2.06 -10.43
CA LYS A 68 2.20 1.94 -11.49
C LYS A 68 2.72 3.31 -11.94
N PHE A 69 1.84 4.29 -12.08
CA PHE A 69 2.21 5.64 -12.47
C PHE A 69 3.12 6.29 -11.42
N ILE A 70 2.74 6.25 -10.15
CA ILE A 70 3.54 6.83 -9.06
C ILE A 70 4.89 6.10 -8.94
N LEU A 71 4.92 4.76 -9.03
CA LEU A 71 6.19 4.01 -9.05
C LEU A 71 7.10 4.43 -10.18
N ARG A 72 6.57 4.60 -11.40
CA ARG A 72 7.35 5.09 -12.55
C ARG A 72 7.91 6.48 -12.28
N LEU A 73 7.14 7.35 -11.66
CA LEU A 73 7.55 8.71 -11.32
C LEU A 73 8.67 8.72 -10.27
N LEU A 74 8.56 7.93 -9.20
CA LEU A 74 9.56 7.79 -8.15
C LEU A 74 10.89 7.21 -8.65
N HIS A 75 10.86 6.41 -9.72
CA HIS A 75 12.02 5.72 -10.26
C HIS A 75 12.52 6.27 -11.62
N ASN A 76 11.99 7.41 -12.05
CA ASN A 76 12.34 8.04 -13.34
C ASN A 76 12.18 7.10 -14.54
N LEU A 77 11.04 6.42 -14.63
CA LEU A 77 10.75 5.42 -15.66
C LEU A 77 9.81 5.95 -16.76
N PHE A 78 9.72 7.26 -16.95
CA PHE A 78 9.04 7.89 -18.07
C PHE A 78 10.06 8.20 -19.17
N ASP A 79 9.79 7.73 -20.38
CA ASP A 79 10.68 7.93 -21.53
C ASP A 79 10.58 9.35 -22.09
N THR A 80 9.39 9.95 -22.00
CA THR A 80 9.11 11.31 -22.48
C THR A 80 8.17 12.05 -21.54
N GLU A 81 8.28 13.38 -21.54
CA GLU A 81 7.37 14.27 -20.79
C GLU A 81 5.92 14.17 -21.30
N GLU A 82 5.75 13.97 -22.62
CA GLU A 82 4.42 13.76 -23.21
C GLU A 82 3.73 12.51 -22.66
N GLN A 83 4.47 11.41 -22.52
CA GLN A 83 3.95 10.17 -21.95
C GLN A 83 3.52 10.36 -20.48
N PHE A 84 4.31 11.12 -19.70
CA PHE A 84 3.95 11.48 -18.33
C PHE A 84 2.66 12.27 -18.28
N HIS A 85 2.53 13.35 -19.07
CA HIS A 85 1.34 14.19 -19.07
C HIS A 85 0.08 13.46 -19.54
N LEU A 86 0.20 12.60 -20.58
CA LEU A 86 -0.92 11.81 -21.08
C LEU A 86 -1.43 10.86 -19.99
N GLN A 87 -0.56 10.11 -19.35
CA GLN A 87 -0.95 9.15 -18.29
C GLN A 87 -1.48 9.86 -17.05
N ALA A 88 -0.89 11.00 -16.64
CA ALA A 88 -1.39 11.80 -15.54
C ALA A 88 -2.84 12.26 -15.80
N LYS A 89 -3.12 12.74 -17.01
CA LYS A 89 -4.45 13.17 -17.43
C LYS A 89 -5.46 12.01 -17.39
N ASP A 90 -5.09 10.82 -17.88
CA ASP A 90 -5.96 9.63 -17.87
C ASP A 90 -6.33 9.22 -16.45
N LEU A 91 -5.40 9.38 -15.50
CA LEU A 91 -5.59 9.10 -14.08
C LEU A 91 -6.21 10.27 -13.30
N LYS A 92 -6.49 11.41 -13.97
CA LYS A 92 -6.99 12.64 -13.36
C LYS A 92 -6.06 13.17 -12.25
N LEU A 93 -4.76 12.96 -12.41
CA LEU A 93 -3.75 13.50 -11.54
C LEU A 93 -3.28 14.86 -12.03
N THR A 94 -3.12 15.81 -11.12
CA THR A 94 -2.68 17.17 -11.44
C THR A 94 -1.25 17.39 -10.95
N PHE A 95 -0.36 17.77 -11.86
CA PHE A 95 1.03 18.13 -11.56
C PHE A 95 1.28 19.57 -12.04
N THR A 96 0.46 20.49 -11.54
CA THR A 96 0.52 21.93 -11.86
C THR A 96 1.02 22.77 -10.68
N ASP A 97 1.43 22.11 -9.61
CA ASP A 97 1.94 22.78 -8.41
C ASP A 97 3.37 23.30 -8.62
N ALA A 98 3.75 24.29 -7.85
CA ALA A 98 5.06 24.93 -7.99
C ALA A 98 6.19 24.12 -7.38
N CYS A 99 5.88 23.20 -6.45
CA CYS A 99 6.89 22.46 -5.72
C CYS A 99 6.38 21.07 -5.30
N TYR A 100 7.29 20.11 -5.33
CA TYR A 100 7.06 18.72 -4.94
C TYR A 100 8.14 18.25 -3.97
N CYS A 101 7.78 17.36 -3.04
CA CYS A 101 8.73 16.74 -2.14
C CYS A 101 8.33 15.29 -1.89
N ALA A 102 9.27 14.36 -2.03
CA ALA A 102 9.01 12.95 -1.75
C ALA A 102 9.46 12.59 -0.32
N ALA A 103 8.73 11.68 0.31
CA ALA A 103 9.11 11.09 1.59
C ALA A 103 8.93 9.57 1.53
N LEU A 104 9.83 8.86 2.23
CA LEU A 104 9.77 7.41 2.43
C LEU A 104 9.49 7.12 3.89
N PHE A 105 8.57 6.19 4.13
CA PHE A 105 8.16 5.76 5.47
C PHE A 105 8.37 4.26 5.65
N GLU A 106 8.78 3.84 6.86
CA GLU A 106 8.85 2.44 7.29
C GLU A 106 8.04 2.25 8.57
N ILE A 107 7.17 1.24 8.57
CA ILE A 107 6.39 0.83 9.74
C ILE A 107 7.18 -0.24 10.49
N ARG A 108 7.48 0.01 11.77
CA ARG A 108 8.13 -0.93 12.69
C ARG A 108 7.21 -1.29 13.83
N GLU A 109 6.99 -2.56 14.01
CA GLU A 109 6.24 -3.07 15.17
C GLU A 109 7.13 -3.06 16.41
N GLU A 110 6.58 -2.65 17.55
CA GLU A 110 7.28 -2.60 18.83
C GLU A 110 7.08 -3.88 19.67
N SER A 111 6.17 -4.77 19.24
CA SER A 111 5.87 -5.99 19.98
C SER A 111 6.96 -7.06 19.79
N HIS A 112 7.55 -7.53 20.89
CA HIS A 112 8.51 -8.62 20.92
C HIS A 112 7.89 -10.02 20.75
N GLY A 113 6.61 -10.11 20.36
CA GLY A 113 5.91 -11.37 20.12
C GLY A 113 5.78 -11.67 18.63
N SER A 114 5.85 -12.94 18.26
CA SER A 114 5.54 -13.40 16.90
C SER A 114 4.07 -13.08 16.56
N MET A 115 3.84 -11.95 15.89
CA MET A 115 2.51 -11.61 15.39
C MET A 115 2.21 -12.48 14.16
N ASP A 116 0.98 -12.99 14.07
CA ASP A 116 0.50 -13.71 12.89
C ASP A 116 0.58 -12.80 11.64
N HIS A 117 1.03 -13.38 10.52
CA HIS A 117 1.25 -12.64 9.26
C HIS A 117 0.01 -11.86 8.79
N ALA A 118 -1.19 -12.44 8.97
CA ALA A 118 -2.44 -11.78 8.61
C ALA A 118 -2.72 -10.55 9.49
N LYS A 119 -2.44 -10.64 10.79
CA LYS A 119 -2.57 -9.51 11.73
C LYS A 119 -1.57 -8.40 11.41
N LEU A 120 -0.33 -8.77 11.09
CA LEU A 120 0.70 -7.83 10.70
C LEU A 120 0.32 -7.08 9.41
N MET A 121 -0.19 -7.81 8.41
CA MET A 121 -0.67 -7.22 7.16
C MET A 121 -1.80 -6.22 7.38
N ASN A 122 -2.78 -6.56 8.23
CA ASN A 122 -3.89 -5.68 8.59
C ASN A 122 -3.40 -4.44 9.35
N LEU A 123 -2.47 -4.62 10.29
CA LEU A 123 -1.86 -3.53 11.05
C LEU A 123 -1.13 -2.54 10.12
N CYS A 124 -0.26 -3.03 9.25
CA CYS A 124 0.48 -2.20 8.30
C CYS A 124 -0.44 -1.47 7.32
N SER A 125 -1.47 -2.15 6.80
CA SER A 125 -2.45 -1.54 5.90
C SER A 125 -3.27 -0.44 6.58
N SER A 126 -3.69 -0.67 7.83
CA SER A 126 -4.43 0.32 8.64
C SER A 126 -3.55 1.52 8.99
N THR A 127 -2.28 1.26 9.35
CA THR A 127 -1.26 2.27 9.63
C THR A 127 -1.01 3.17 8.41
N TYR A 128 -0.80 2.57 7.24
CA TYR A 128 -0.64 3.30 5.98
C TYR A 128 -1.86 4.16 5.67
N SER A 129 -3.07 3.60 5.77
CA SER A 129 -4.31 4.33 5.47
C SER A 129 -4.49 5.54 6.40
N MET A 130 -4.27 5.36 7.71
CA MET A 130 -4.38 6.44 8.70
C MET A 130 -3.31 7.51 8.48
N ALA A 131 -2.05 7.11 8.26
CA ALA A 131 -0.95 8.05 7.99
C ALA A 131 -1.23 8.89 6.74
N ARG A 132 -1.63 8.26 5.64
CA ARG A 132 -2.01 8.94 4.40
C ARG A 132 -3.12 9.97 4.62
N ASP A 133 -4.19 9.59 5.33
CA ASP A 133 -5.35 10.44 5.55
C ASP A 133 -4.99 11.65 6.45
N ILE A 134 -4.12 11.47 7.44
CA ILE A 134 -3.63 12.55 8.29
C ILE A 134 -2.72 13.49 7.47
N LEU A 135 -1.75 12.94 6.73
CA LEU A 135 -0.83 13.74 5.91
C LEU A 135 -1.60 14.58 4.90
N ASN A 136 -2.56 13.97 4.18
CA ASN A 136 -3.35 14.67 3.17
C ASN A 136 -4.27 15.77 3.72
N LYS A 137 -4.59 15.74 5.01
CA LYS A 137 -5.32 16.85 5.68
C LYS A 137 -4.44 18.07 5.91
N HIS A 138 -3.13 17.88 6.07
CA HIS A 138 -2.19 18.95 6.37
C HIS A 138 -1.52 19.49 5.10
N VAL A 139 -1.10 18.59 4.21
CA VAL A 139 -0.43 18.93 2.95
C VAL A 139 -0.98 18.01 1.87
N PRO A 140 -1.47 18.54 0.73
CA PRO A 140 -1.91 17.72 -0.38
C PRO A 140 -0.82 16.74 -0.82
N CYS A 141 -1.18 15.47 -1.01
CA CYS A 141 -0.18 14.47 -1.33
C CYS A 141 -0.74 13.28 -2.12
N TYR A 142 0.15 12.64 -2.87
CA TYR A 142 -0.04 11.34 -3.49
C TYR A 142 0.72 10.29 -2.70
N ALA A 143 0.03 9.25 -2.23
CA ALA A 143 0.64 8.20 -1.42
C ALA A 143 0.50 6.83 -2.08
N ILE A 144 1.53 6.00 -1.92
CA ILE A 144 1.59 4.64 -2.45
C ILE A 144 2.24 3.70 -1.43
N SER A 145 1.68 2.50 -1.28
CA SER A 145 2.33 1.40 -0.58
C SER A 145 3.35 0.74 -1.51
N LEU A 146 4.61 0.64 -1.07
CA LEU A 146 5.69 0.02 -1.83
C LEU A 146 5.77 -1.48 -1.54
N ASP A 147 5.63 -1.83 -0.27
CA ASP A 147 5.53 -3.20 0.24
C ASP A 147 4.72 -3.20 1.55
N MET A 148 4.74 -4.31 2.29
CA MET A 148 3.97 -4.47 3.52
C MET A 148 4.32 -3.42 4.58
N LYS A 149 5.59 -3.02 4.69
CA LYS A 149 6.10 -2.12 5.74
C LYS A 149 6.50 -0.73 5.24
N HIS A 150 6.68 -0.56 3.94
CA HIS A 150 7.14 0.70 3.36
C HIS A 150 6.07 1.36 2.50
N PHE A 151 5.97 2.67 2.62
CA PHE A 151 5.15 3.49 1.74
C PHE A 151 5.87 4.80 1.39
N ALA A 152 5.57 5.33 0.23
CA ALA A 152 6.08 6.62 -0.22
C ALA A 152 4.95 7.64 -0.36
N VAL A 153 5.29 8.89 -0.13
CA VAL A 153 4.36 10.02 -0.25
C VAL A 153 5.03 11.12 -1.07
N ILE A 154 4.31 11.67 -2.04
CA ILE A 154 4.71 12.83 -2.82
C ILE A 154 3.84 13.99 -2.37
N PHE A 155 4.39 14.93 -1.63
CA PHE A 155 3.74 16.18 -1.27
C PHE A 155 3.83 17.16 -2.43
N HIS A 156 2.78 17.97 -2.63
CA HIS A 156 2.75 18.98 -3.66
C HIS A 156 2.06 20.25 -3.16
N VAL A 157 2.62 21.42 -3.48
CA VAL A 157 2.13 22.71 -3.01
C VAL A 157 2.31 23.80 -4.06
N GLN A 158 1.44 24.81 -4.00
CA GLN A 158 1.51 25.98 -4.88
C GLN A 158 2.62 26.97 -4.49
N LYS A 159 3.02 26.97 -3.23
CA LYS A 159 4.08 27.87 -2.73
C LYS A 159 5.23 27.03 -2.17
N PRO A 160 6.48 27.21 -2.66
CA PRO A 160 7.63 26.48 -2.15
C PRO A 160 7.85 26.66 -0.63
N GLU A 161 7.39 27.81 -0.08
CA GLU A 161 7.48 28.13 1.34
C GLU A 161 6.67 27.15 2.21
N ASP A 162 5.57 26.59 1.69
CA ASP A 162 4.71 25.63 2.39
C ASP A 162 5.39 24.24 2.53
N LEU A 163 6.40 23.93 1.71
CA LEU A 163 7.29 22.78 1.88
C LEU A 163 8.57 23.14 2.65
N SER A 164 8.75 24.42 3.03
CA SER A 164 9.88 24.82 3.85
C SER A 164 9.82 24.13 5.20
N GLY A 165 10.85 23.33 5.45
CA GLY A 165 11.17 22.47 6.60
C GLY A 165 10.20 22.34 7.78
N ALA A 166 9.71 23.41 8.35
CA ALA A 166 8.95 23.35 9.60
C ALA A 166 7.51 22.83 9.44
N GLN A 167 6.80 23.21 8.39
CA GLN A 167 5.38 22.81 8.22
C GLN A 167 5.27 21.35 7.78
N LEU A 168 6.08 20.92 6.82
CA LEU A 168 6.12 19.54 6.37
C LEU A 168 6.61 18.61 7.47
N GLN A 169 7.67 19.00 8.20
CA GLN A 169 8.18 18.24 9.35
C GLN A 169 7.12 18.12 10.44
N SER A 170 6.38 19.20 10.73
CA SER A 170 5.29 19.19 11.71
C SER A 170 4.15 18.25 11.28
N ALA A 171 3.75 18.27 9.99
CA ALA A 171 2.73 17.39 9.46
C ALA A 171 3.15 15.91 9.55
N VAL A 172 4.39 15.59 9.16
CA VAL A 172 4.95 14.23 9.26
C VAL A 172 5.03 13.78 10.71
N LYS A 173 5.55 14.64 11.62
CA LYS A 173 5.66 14.34 13.05
C LYS A 173 4.28 14.06 13.64
N ASN A 174 3.29 14.89 13.36
CA ASN A 174 1.91 14.70 13.84
C ASN A 174 1.32 13.39 13.34
N ALA A 175 1.52 13.04 12.06
CA ALA A 175 1.03 11.78 11.50
C ALA A 175 1.68 10.57 12.18
N VAL A 176 3.00 10.61 12.40
CA VAL A 176 3.76 9.54 13.08
C VAL A 176 3.31 9.37 14.53
N GLU A 177 3.16 10.47 15.27
CA GLU A 177 2.71 10.46 16.68
C GLU A 177 1.28 9.92 16.80
N MET A 178 0.35 10.33 15.93
CA MET A 178 -1.03 9.85 15.96
C MET A 178 -1.11 8.35 15.65
N VAL A 179 -0.36 7.89 14.65
CA VAL A 179 -0.29 6.47 14.28
C VAL A 179 0.32 5.64 15.41
N HIS A 180 1.38 6.13 16.04
CA HIS A 180 2.00 5.49 17.20
C HIS A 180 1.00 5.33 18.35
N ASN A 181 0.31 6.42 18.71
CA ASN A 181 -0.65 6.41 19.82
C ASN A 181 -1.85 5.48 19.58
N TYR A 182 -2.23 5.27 18.31
CA TYR A 182 -3.39 4.45 17.98
C TYR A 182 -3.07 2.97 17.77
N PHE A 183 -1.95 2.67 17.11
CA PHE A 183 -1.58 1.31 16.71
C PHE A 183 -0.41 0.73 17.51
N ASN A 184 0.27 1.53 18.35
CA ASN A 184 1.50 1.16 19.07
C ASN A 184 2.57 0.62 18.11
N VAL A 185 2.79 1.33 17.01
CA VAL A 185 3.83 1.06 16.02
C VAL A 185 4.73 2.29 15.88
N THR A 186 6.02 2.07 15.66
CA THR A 186 6.94 3.15 15.30
C THR A 186 6.96 3.31 13.79
N VAL A 187 6.83 4.56 13.31
CA VAL A 187 6.99 4.89 11.89
C VAL A 187 8.20 5.80 11.73
N LEU A 188 9.17 5.34 10.96
CA LEU A 188 10.31 6.15 10.55
C LEU A 188 10.01 6.85 9.23
N ALA A 189 10.48 8.08 9.08
CA ALA A 189 10.31 8.87 7.87
C ALA A 189 11.64 9.48 7.41
N GLY A 190 11.94 9.31 6.12
CA GLY A 190 12.98 10.07 5.43
C GLY A 190 12.32 11.05 4.47
N ILE A 191 12.65 12.33 4.55
CA ILE A 191 12.09 13.40 3.71
C ILE A 191 13.18 13.85 2.75
N GLY A 192 12.85 13.95 1.46
CA GLY A 192 13.75 14.41 0.41
C GLY A 192 13.79 15.93 0.27
N SER A 193 14.64 16.39 -0.62
CA SER A 193 14.71 17.81 -0.97
C SER A 193 13.55 18.22 -1.86
N PRO A 194 13.01 19.45 -1.72
CA PRO A 194 11.98 19.96 -2.61
C PRO A 194 12.48 20.11 -4.05
N VAL A 195 11.61 19.86 -5.02
CA VAL A 195 11.88 20.01 -6.47
C VAL A 195 10.72 20.75 -7.15
N GLU A 196 11.02 21.52 -8.20
CA GLU A 196 10.01 22.34 -8.88
C GLU A 196 9.34 21.60 -10.05
N GLN A 197 9.99 20.59 -10.59
CA GLN A 197 9.49 19.86 -11.77
C GLN A 197 9.00 18.47 -11.37
N PRO A 198 7.82 18.03 -11.85
CA PRO A 198 7.28 16.71 -11.51
C PRO A 198 8.23 15.56 -11.85
N LEU A 199 8.91 15.60 -13.00
CA LEU A 199 9.85 14.54 -13.41
C LEU A 199 11.11 14.47 -12.55
N LYS A 200 11.39 15.52 -11.74
CA LYS A 200 12.47 15.52 -10.76
C LYS A 200 12.09 14.96 -9.40
N ILE A 201 10.85 14.54 -9.22
CA ILE A 201 10.40 13.89 -7.98
C ILE A 201 11.27 12.65 -7.66
N CYS A 202 11.81 11.98 -8.67
CA CYS A 202 12.78 10.89 -8.49
C CYS A 202 14.03 11.32 -7.73
N GLU A 203 14.56 12.54 -7.94
CA GLU A 203 15.72 13.09 -7.22
C GLU A 203 15.35 13.29 -5.74
N SER A 204 14.20 13.93 -5.47
CA SER A 204 13.66 14.09 -4.12
C SER A 204 13.46 12.72 -3.42
N TYR A 205 12.99 11.72 -4.13
CA TYR A 205 12.83 10.37 -3.57
C TYR A 205 14.17 9.69 -3.26
N GLN A 206 15.19 9.90 -4.08
CA GLN A 206 16.55 9.42 -3.79
C GLN A 206 17.11 10.07 -2.53
N ASP A 207 16.91 11.38 -2.35
CA ASP A 207 17.31 12.10 -1.14
C ASP A 207 16.56 11.56 0.09
N ALA A 208 15.25 11.30 -0.04
CA ALA A 208 14.45 10.69 1.03
C ALA A 208 15.00 9.32 1.45
N ARG A 209 15.39 8.49 0.49
CA ARG A 209 16.03 7.18 0.75
C ARG A 209 17.38 7.32 1.44
N GLN A 210 18.20 8.31 1.07
CA GLN A 210 19.48 8.57 1.71
C GLN A 210 19.29 9.07 3.16
N ALA A 211 18.36 10.00 3.37
CA ALA A 211 18.00 10.48 4.71
C ALA A 211 17.52 9.33 5.59
N PHE A 212 16.68 8.46 5.04
CA PHE A 212 16.18 7.26 5.71
C PHE A 212 17.30 6.28 6.07
N GLY A 213 18.30 6.08 5.21
CA GLY A 213 19.46 5.22 5.46
C GLY A 213 20.36 5.70 6.60
N ARG A 214 20.35 7.00 6.93
CA ARG A 214 21.13 7.59 8.04
C ARG A 214 20.41 7.44 9.41
N THR A 215 19.13 7.10 9.42
CA THR A 215 18.34 6.90 10.65
C THR A 215 18.32 5.44 11.13
N LYS A 216 18.97 4.55 10.41
CA LYS A 216 19.22 3.14 10.81
C LYS A 216 20.49 3.02 11.61
#